data_d8b879afb2ae5df100da6734784bda6e
#
_entry.id   d8b879afb2ae5df100da6734784bda6e
#
_cell.length_a   1.000
_cell.length_b   1.000
_cell.length_c   1.000
_cell.angle_alpha   90.00
_cell.angle_beta   90.00
_cell.angle_gamma   90.00
#
_symmetry.space_group_name_H-M   'P 1'
#
loop_
_entity.id
_entity.type
_entity.pdbx_description
1 polymer ?
#
loop_
_entity_poly.entity_id
_entity_poly.type
_entity_poly.pdbx_seq_one_letter_code
_entity_poly.pdbx_strand_id
1 'polypeptide(L)'
;MSSYSQIIEPVKWKVSMQGESNEKEIIFHAYIEDGWHLYATDIPSGGPIPTSFSFDEISNVSLKGDVTPSKRPHEEYSALFDMKLGWYNSTIDFKQTIFIENPDSFKIT
;
A
#
# COMPACT_ATOMS: atom_id res chain seq x y z
N MET A 1 30.09 -17.18 -19.55
CA MET A 1 29.52 -16.15 -18.64
C MET A 1 28.13 -16.54 -18.26
N SER A 2 27.88 -16.61 -16.99
CA SER A 2 26.49 -16.80 -16.56
C SER A 2 25.74 -15.50 -16.72
N SER A 3 24.63 -15.56 -17.42
CA SER A 3 23.68 -14.48 -17.49
C SER A 3 22.66 -14.71 -16.39
N TYR A 4 22.51 -13.76 -15.51
CA TYR A 4 21.47 -13.82 -14.49
C TYR A 4 20.68 -12.55 -14.50
N SER A 5 19.40 -12.69 -14.24
CA SER A 5 18.51 -11.55 -14.10
C SER A 5 18.73 -10.89 -12.75
N GLN A 6 18.97 -9.61 -12.76
CA GLN A 6 19.00 -8.85 -11.53
C GLN A 6 17.56 -8.47 -11.21
N ILE A 7 17.11 -8.87 -10.02
CA ILE A 7 15.79 -8.47 -9.53
C ILE A 7 15.93 -7.08 -8.95
N ILE A 8 15.19 -6.13 -9.52
CA ILE A 8 15.14 -4.77 -9.00
C ILE A 8 13.90 -4.65 -8.15
N GLU A 9 14.10 -4.41 -6.86
CA GLU A 9 13.02 -4.19 -5.91
C GLU A 9 13.08 -2.75 -5.39
N PRO A 10 12.55 -1.79 -6.17
CA PRO A 10 12.64 -0.37 -5.80
C PRO A 10 11.80 -0.01 -4.58
N VAL A 11 10.83 -0.85 -4.21
CA VAL A 11 10.00 -0.64 -3.04
C VAL A 11 10.09 -1.86 -2.16
N LYS A 12 10.42 -1.65 -0.89
CA LYS A 12 10.42 -2.70 0.12
C LYS A 12 9.28 -2.45 1.09
N TRP A 13 8.54 -3.51 1.40
CA TRP A 13 7.38 -3.43 2.25
C TRP A 13 7.60 -4.11 3.58
N LYS A 14 7.05 -3.49 4.62
CA LYS A 14 6.98 -4.08 5.95
C LYS A 14 5.56 -3.91 6.46
N VAL A 15 4.99 -4.98 7.00
CA VAL A 15 3.62 -4.96 7.50
C VAL A 15 3.64 -5.13 9.01
N SER A 16 2.87 -4.31 9.70
CA SER A 16 2.69 -4.41 11.14
C SER A 16 1.22 -4.24 11.50
N MET A 17 0.87 -4.63 12.72
CA MET A 17 -0.47 -4.47 13.25
C MET A 17 -0.37 -3.79 14.61
N GLN A 18 -1.26 -2.83 14.86
CA GLN A 18 -1.29 -2.12 16.14
C GLN A 18 -2.72 -1.95 16.63
N GLY A 19 -2.86 -1.68 17.91
CA GLY A 19 -4.14 -1.46 18.57
C GLY A 19 -4.32 -2.42 19.74
N GLU A 20 -4.98 -1.96 20.81
CA GLU A 20 -5.16 -2.71 22.04
C GLU A 20 -6.53 -3.37 22.13
N SER A 21 -7.49 -2.91 21.36
CA SER A 21 -8.84 -3.45 21.33
C SER A 21 -9.02 -4.41 20.13
N ASN A 22 -10.23 -4.90 19.94
CA ASN A 22 -10.57 -5.69 18.76
C ASN A 22 -10.59 -4.85 17.47
N GLU A 23 -10.64 -3.54 17.59
CA GLU A 23 -10.43 -2.66 16.46
C GLU A 23 -8.93 -2.36 16.35
N LYS A 24 -8.32 -2.80 15.27
CA LYS A 24 -6.88 -2.69 15.05
C LYS A 24 -6.60 -2.03 13.73
N GLU A 25 -5.33 -1.69 13.54
CA GLU A 25 -4.86 -1.09 12.30
C GLU A 25 -3.72 -1.92 11.74
N ILE A 26 -3.84 -2.27 10.46
CA ILE A 26 -2.73 -2.86 9.70
C ILE A 26 -1.99 -1.72 9.03
N ILE A 27 -0.68 -1.66 9.24
CA ILE A 27 0.18 -0.64 8.68
C ILE A 27 1.08 -1.27 7.62
N PHE A 28 0.99 -0.78 6.40
CA PHE A 28 1.88 -1.15 5.31
C PHE A 28 2.92 -0.06 5.15
N HIS A 29 4.16 -0.36 5.53
CA HIS A 29 5.28 0.57 5.41
C HIS A 29 5.99 0.33 4.08
N ALA A 30 6.09 1.35 3.26
CA ALA A 30 6.83 1.31 2.02
C ALA A 30 8.12 2.11 2.13
N TYR A 31 9.22 1.48 1.75
CA TYR A 31 10.54 2.11 1.65
C TYR A 31 10.90 2.18 0.18
N ILE A 32 10.91 3.37 -0.38
CA ILE A 32 11.08 3.61 -1.81
C ILE A 32 12.52 4.04 -2.06
N GLU A 33 13.21 3.31 -2.95
CA GLU A 33 14.59 3.60 -3.30
C GLU A 33 14.70 4.97 -3.98
N ASP A 34 15.80 5.68 -3.72
CA ASP A 34 16.05 6.99 -4.31
C ASP A 34 15.91 6.95 -5.83
N GLY A 35 15.22 7.94 -6.38
CA GLY A 35 14.97 8.03 -7.80
C GLY A 35 13.75 7.26 -8.29
N TRP A 36 13.09 6.50 -7.40
CA TRP A 36 11.88 5.77 -7.73
C TRP A 36 10.64 6.43 -7.13
N HIS A 37 9.49 6.18 -7.75
CA HIS A 37 8.20 6.68 -7.28
C HIS A 37 7.24 5.52 -7.07
N LEU A 38 6.42 5.62 -6.05
CA LEU A 38 5.30 4.73 -5.81
C LEU A 38 4.01 5.50 -6.11
N TYR A 39 3.24 5.06 -7.08
CA TYR A 39 2.00 5.75 -7.44
C TYR A 39 0.97 5.70 -6.33
N ALA A 40 0.16 6.75 -6.24
CA ALA A 40 -0.94 6.82 -5.28
C ALA A 40 -2.00 5.74 -5.57
N THR A 41 -2.92 5.57 -4.65
CA THR A 41 -3.98 4.55 -4.78
C THR A 41 -5.13 5.01 -5.68
N ASP A 42 -5.24 6.30 -5.94
CA ASP A 42 -6.35 6.92 -6.66
C ASP A 42 -5.96 7.45 -8.05
N ILE A 43 -5.17 6.69 -8.78
CA ILE A 43 -4.80 7.06 -10.15
C ILE A 43 -6.04 6.96 -11.06
N PRO A 44 -6.33 8.00 -11.87
CA PRO A 44 -7.46 7.93 -12.79
C PRO A 44 -7.30 6.84 -13.84
N SER A 45 -8.43 6.38 -14.37
CA SER A 45 -8.46 5.40 -15.45
C SER A 45 -7.68 5.91 -16.68
N GLY A 46 -6.89 5.03 -17.28
CA GLY A 46 -6.02 5.38 -18.42
C GLY A 46 -4.61 5.79 -18.00
N GLY A 47 -4.35 5.95 -16.71
CA GLY A 47 -3.04 6.25 -16.18
C GLY A 47 -2.24 4.98 -15.86
N PRO A 48 -1.10 5.15 -15.16
CA PRO A 48 -0.32 4.02 -14.70
C PRO A 48 -1.08 3.19 -13.66
N ILE A 49 -0.56 2.00 -13.37
CA ILE A 49 -1.17 1.10 -12.39
C ILE A 49 -1.02 1.72 -10.99
N PRO A 50 -2.11 1.94 -10.26
CA PRO A 50 -2.04 2.49 -8.91
C PRO A 50 -1.52 1.47 -7.92
N THR A 51 -1.04 1.96 -6.77
CA THR A 51 -0.77 1.09 -5.63
C THR A 51 -2.10 0.56 -5.11
N SER A 52 -2.16 -0.74 -4.87
CA SER A 52 -3.38 -1.38 -4.37
C SER A 52 -3.04 -2.44 -3.32
N PHE A 53 -4.03 -2.75 -2.49
CA PHE A 53 -3.91 -3.74 -1.42
C PHE A 53 -5.05 -4.71 -1.53
N SER A 54 -4.73 -6.00 -1.40
CA SER A 54 -5.75 -7.06 -1.40
C SER A 54 -5.43 -8.07 -0.31
N PHE A 55 -6.47 -8.75 0.16
CA PHE A 55 -6.36 -9.76 1.19
C PHE A 55 -6.80 -11.09 0.59
N ASP A 56 -5.91 -12.08 0.66
CA ASP A 56 -6.17 -13.39 0.06
C ASP A 56 -7.16 -14.21 0.88
N GLU A 57 -7.13 -14.05 2.20
CA GLU A 57 -7.98 -14.80 3.10
C GLU A 57 -8.33 -13.97 4.33
N ILE A 58 -9.61 -13.89 4.65
CA ILE A 58 -10.13 -13.20 5.81
C ILE A 58 -11.09 -14.15 6.54
N SER A 59 -10.85 -14.35 7.83
CA SER A 59 -11.71 -15.16 8.69
C SER A 59 -11.89 -14.46 10.04
N ASN A 60 -13.13 -14.19 10.41
CA ASN A 60 -13.50 -13.51 11.66
C ASN A 60 -12.87 -12.13 11.81
N VAL A 61 -12.71 -11.44 10.69
CA VAL A 61 -12.18 -10.07 10.61
C VAL A 61 -13.04 -9.30 9.61
N SER A 62 -13.38 -8.07 9.96
CA SER A 62 -14.06 -7.15 9.05
C SER A 62 -13.13 -6.00 8.69
N LEU A 63 -13.09 -5.64 7.42
CA LEU A 63 -12.37 -4.45 6.96
C LEU A 63 -13.25 -3.23 7.21
N LYS A 64 -12.68 -2.18 7.78
CA LYS A 64 -13.37 -0.94 8.10
C LYS A 64 -12.84 0.20 7.25
N GLY A 65 -13.64 0.65 6.28
CA GLY A 65 -13.26 1.73 5.38
C GLY A 65 -12.16 1.34 4.41
N ASP A 66 -11.66 2.33 3.70
CA ASP A 66 -10.60 2.15 2.71
C ASP A 66 -9.22 2.30 3.33
N VAL A 67 -8.21 1.82 2.61
CA VAL A 67 -6.81 2.06 2.97
C VAL A 67 -6.52 3.55 2.81
N THR A 68 -5.90 4.14 3.82
CA THR A 68 -5.57 5.56 3.82
C THR A 68 -4.06 5.78 3.90
N PRO A 69 -3.50 6.74 3.13
CA PRO A 69 -2.08 7.06 3.21
C PRO A 69 -1.79 7.97 4.40
N SER A 70 -0.54 7.90 4.89
CA SER A 70 -0.08 8.72 6.02
C SER A 70 0.19 10.18 5.66
N LYS A 71 0.29 10.48 4.39
CA LYS A 71 0.53 11.84 3.88
C LYS A 71 -0.06 11.97 2.48
N ARG A 72 -0.18 13.21 2.02
CA ARG A 72 -0.65 13.49 0.67
C ARG A 72 0.42 13.14 -0.35
N PRO A 73 0.05 12.61 -1.54
CA PRO A 73 1.01 12.39 -2.59
C PRO A 73 1.52 13.71 -3.17
N HIS A 74 2.73 13.69 -3.72
CA HIS A 74 3.17 14.71 -4.63
C HIS A 74 2.37 14.58 -5.91
N GLU A 75 1.84 15.69 -6.43
CA GLU A 75 1.03 15.67 -7.64
C GLU A 75 1.67 16.48 -8.76
N GLU A 76 1.65 15.94 -9.97
CA GLU A 76 2.26 16.57 -11.12
C GLU A 76 1.54 16.14 -12.39
N TYR A 77 1.40 17.08 -13.34
CA TYR A 77 0.82 16.76 -14.64
C TYR A 77 1.78 15.88 -15.45
N SER A 78 1.27 14.78 -15.98
CA SER A 78 2.02 13.89 -16.87
C SER A 78 1.59 14.11 -18.31
N ALA A 79 2.52 14.55 -19.16
CA ALA A 79 2.27 14.70 -20.57
C ALA A 79 2.04 13.35 -21.24
N LEU A 80 2.71 12.30 -20.75
CA LEU A 80 2.58 10.94 -21.28
C LEU A 80 1.15 10.39 -21.12
N PHE A 81 0.54 10.61 -19.97
CA PHE A 81 -0.79 10.11 -19.66
C PHE A 81 -1.87 11.16 -19.81
N ASP A 82 -1.48 12.41 -20.06
CA ASP A 82 -2.39 13.57 -20.19
C ASP A 82 -3.33 13.67 -18.99
N MET A 83 -2.77 13.59 -17.80
CA MET A 83 -3.51 13.70 -16.54
C MET A 83 -2.58 14.06 -15.41
N LYS A 84 -3.17 14.53 -14.31
CA LYS A 84 -2.45 14.80 -13.09
C LYS A 84 -2.26 13.50 -12.34
N LEU A 85 -1.03 13.19 -11.96
CA LEU A 85 -0.68 11.95 -11.26
C LEU A 85 -0.13 12.27 -9.88
N GLY A 86 -0.49 11.43 -8.91
CA GLY A 86 0.07 11.48 -7.57
C GLY A 86 1.04 10.33 -7.33
N TRP A 87 2.11 10.61 -6.62
CA TRP A 87 3.06 9.57 -6.22
C TRP A 87 3.77 9.93 -4.92
N TYR A 88 4.45 8.92 -4.37
CA TYR A 88 5.26 9.06 -3.16
C TYR A 88 6.71 8.72 -3.46
N ASN A 89 7.61 9.32 -2.70
CA ASN A 89 9.01 8.93 -2.67
C ASN A 89 9.46 8.76 -1.21
N SER A 90 10.65 8.22 -1.00
CA SER A 90 11.25 7.93 0.32
C SER A 90 10.43 6.92 1.11
N THR A 91 9.53 7.34 1.96
CA THR A 91 8.72 6.44 2.77
C THR A 91 7.27 6.89 2.77
N ILE A 92 6.38 5.92 2.86
CA ILE A 92 4.95 6.15 3.01
C ILE A 92 4.34 4.99 3.79
N ASP A 93 3.41 5.30 4.66
CA ASP A 93 2.60 4.29 5.36
C ASP A 93 1.18 4.31 4.82
N PHE A 94 0.62 3.13 4.65
CA PHE A 94 -0.79 2.95 4.33
C PHE A 94 -1.44 2.18 5.47
N LYS A 95 -2.63 2.60 5.85
CA LYS A 95 -3.31 2.06 7.02
C LYS A 95 -4.67 1.49 6.64
N GLN A 96 -4.95 0.28 7.10
CA GLN A 96 -6.26 -0.37 6.98
C GLN A 96 -6.77 -0.65 8.38
N THR A 97 -7.92 -0.08 8.72
CA THR A 97 -8.59 -0.39 9.97
C THR A 97 -9.36 -1.68 9.82
N ILE A 98 -9.25 -2.54 10.82
CA ILE A 98 -9.96 -3.83 10.88
C ILE A 98 -10.65 -3.98 12.22
N PHE A 99 -11.69 -4.84 12.24
CA PHE A 99 -12.33 -5.28 13.47
C PHE A 99 -12.21 -6.80 13.57
N ILE A 100 -11.65 -7.29 14.67
CA ILE A 100 -11.50 -8.72 14.93
C ILE A 100 -12.75 -9.21 15.63
N GLU A 101 -13.54 -10.02 14.93
CA GLU A 101 -14.83 -10.52 15.43
C GLU A 101 -14.66 -11.62 16.47
N ASN A 102 -13.61 -12.42 16.32
CA ASN A 102 -13.26 -13.47 17.27
C ASN A 102 -11.76 -13.44 17.53
N PRO A 103 -11.30 -12.84 18.66
CA PRO A 103 -9.87 -12.73 18.92
C PRO A 103 -9.18 -14.06 19.20
N ASP A 104 -9.95 -15.11 19.54
CA ASP A 104 -9.38 -16.44 19.79
C ASP A 104 -9.13 -17.23 18.51
N SER A 105 -9.77 -16.82 17.40
CA SER A 105 -9.64 -17.53 16.12
C SER A 105 -9.94 -16.55 14.98
N PHE A 106 -8.91 -15.95 14.43
CA PHE A 106 -9.04 -15.08 13.27
C PHE A 106 -7.85 -15.26 12.33
N LYS A 107 -8.05 -14.88 11.08
CA LYS A 107 -7.01 -14.92 10.06
C LYS A 107 -7.20 -13.79 9.07
N ILE A 108 -6.09 -13.17 8.69
CA ILE A 108 -6.03 -12.20 7.61
C ILE A 108 -4.68 -12.32 6.92
N THR A 109 -4.69 -12.52 5.61
CA THR A 109 -3.47 -12.65 4.81
C THR A 109 -3.55 -11.83 3.53
#